data_f8a86f20e0a01eddcec6c8e03d28d959
#
_entry.id   f8a86f20e0a01eddcec6c8e03d28d959
#
_cell.length_a   1.000
_cell.length_b   1.000
_cell.length_c   1.000
_cell.angle_alpha   90.00
_cell.angle_beta   90.00
_cell.angle_gamma   90.00
#
_symmetry.space_group_name_H-M   'P 1'
#
loop_
_entity.id
_entity.type
_entity.pdbx_description
1 polymer ?
#
loop_
_entity_poly.entity_id
_entity_poly.type
_entity_poly.pdbx_seq_one_letter_code
_entity_poly.pdbx_strand_id
1 'polypeptide(L)'
;MVTLMRRRARLQRAQRAHKPLALGTAALEYAAMGWPVCPGAHRSRGMDGTIEMGRACSCDRVGCPDPGAHPVTPTWQMQATTDNSTVTGWWDARPEANVILVTGRVFDVLDVPAVPGASALAKMAADGVETGPVAVAGTDRMYFFVATRGAPADEDEWWSCGLDNSPDMSTETEQLSWHCRESYVLAPPSRYGTGQDVRWLREPAGRPLPDALRLLEYLADACEEGS
;
A
#
# COMPACT_ATOMS: atom_id res chain seq x y z
N MET A 1 18.09 -32.24 -23.21
CA MET A 1 17.93 -30.88 -23.75
C MET A 1 16.46 -30.41 -23.79
N VAL A 2 15.49 -31.26 -24.07
CA VAL A 2 14.05 -30.90 -24.18
C VAL A 2 13.40 -30.50 -22.86
N THR A 3 13.82 -31.05 -21.71
CA THR A 3 13.23 -30.81 -20.39
C THR A 3 13.58 -29.39 -19.83
N LEU A 4 14.76 -28.88 -20.14
CA LEU A 4 15.19 -27.52 -19.73
C LEU A 4 14.43 -26.42 -20.51
N MET A 5 14.15 -26.65 -21.78
CA MET A 5 13.37 -25.70 -22.58
C MET A 5 11.91 -25.62 -22.14
N ARG A 6 11.31 -26.73 -21.69
CA ARG A 6 9.93 -26.72 -21.15
C ARG A 6 9.84 -26.01 -19.77
N ARG A 7 10.86 -26.07 -18.92
CA ARG A 7 10.91 -25.30 -17.66
C ARG A 7 11.08 -23.81 -17.90
N ARG A 8 11.93 -23.38 -18.85
CA ARG A 8 12.06 -21.96 -19.24
C ARG A 8 10.77 -21.41 -19.82
N ALA A 9 10.06 -22.14 -20.65
CA ALA A 9 8.78 -21.75 -21.24
C ALA A 9 7.66 -21.67 -20.18
N ARG A 10 7.68 -22.50 -19.12
CA ARG A 10 6.74 -22.38 -17.97
C ARG A 10 7.05 -21.17 -17.08
N LEU A 11 8.32 -20.87 -16.85
CA LEU A 11 8.74 -19.66 -16.11
C LEU A 11 8.42 -18.38 -16.90
N GLN A 12 8.58 -18.40 -18.22
CA GLN A 12 8.21 -17.27 -19.09
C GLN A 12 6.68 -17.12 -19.24
N ARG A 13 5.89 -18.19 -19.10
CA ARG A 13 4.42 -18.09 -19.06
C ARG A 13 3.90 -17.57 -17.73
N ALA A 14 4.59 -17.82 -16.62
CA ALA A 14 4.28 -17.21 -15.30
C ALA A 14 4.67 -15.72 -15.25
N GLN A 15 5.58 -15.28 -16.10
CA GLN A 15 5.96 -13.88 -16.33
C GLN A 15 5.18 -13.22 -17.49
N ARG A 16 4.02 -13.73 -17.86
CA ARG A 16 3.09 -12.89 -18.64
C ARG A 16 2.76 -11.73 -17.74
N ALA A 17 3.46 -10.63 -18.00
CA ALA A 17 3.21 -9.34 -17.40
C ALA A 17 1.70 -9.12 -17.38
N HIS A 18 1.08 -9.24 -16.23
CA HIS A 18 -0.25 -8.73 -16.02
C HIS A 18 -0.16 -7.26 -16.44
N LYS A 19 -0.88 -6.91 -17.53
CA LYS A 19 -0.98 -5.50 -17.91
C LYS A 19 -1.50 -4.81 -16.65
N PRO A 20 -0.78 -3.83 -16.09
CA PRO A 20 -1.23 -3.20 -14.86
C PRO A 20 -2.66 -2.74 -15.07
N LEU A 21 -3.53 -3.06 -14.13
CA LEU A 21 -4.91 -2.63 -14.12
C LEU A 21 -4.93 -1.10 -14.21
N ALA A 22 -5.87 -0.51 -14.93
CA ALA A 22 -6.00 0.94 -14.94
C ALA A 22 -6.33 1.43 -13.50
N LEU A 23 -5.75 2.54 -13.07
CA LEU A 23 -5.91 3.07 -11.72
C LEU A 23 -7.38 3.20 -11.31
N GLY A 24 -8.23 3.75 -12.20
CA GLY A 24 -9.68 3.84 -11.94
C GLY A 24 -10.36 2.49 -11.79
N THR A 25 -9.96 1.48 -12.55
CA THR A 25 -10.51 0.11 -12.40
C THR A 25 -10.12 -0.48 -11.06
N ALA A 26 -8.86 -0.33 -10.65
CA ALA A 26 -8.40 -0.79 -9.35
C ALA A 26 -9.14 -0.08 -8.20
N ALA A 27 -9.34 1.23 -8.30
CA ALA A 27 -10.09 2.00 -7.31
C ALA A 27 -11.54 1.50 -7.16
N LEU A 28 -12.20 1.18 -8.27
CA LEU A 28 -13.55 0.58 -8.27
C LEU A 28 -13.57 -0.82 -7.65
N GLU A 29 -12.55 -1.65 -7.92
CA GLU A 29 -12.43 -2.96 -7.30
C GLU A 29 -12.24 -2.87 -5.78
N TYR A 30 -11.43 -1.93 -5.28
CA TYR A 30 -11.29 -1.67 -3.84
C TYR A 30 -12.60 -1.16 -3.23
N ALA A 31 -13.26 -0.20 -3.89
CA ALA A 31 -14.56 0.29 -3.44
C ALA A 31 -15.60 -0.84 -3.36
N ALA A 32 -15.63 -1.74 -4.34
CA ALA A 32 -16.52 -2.91 -4.35
C ALA A 32 -16.22 -3.92 -3.21
N MET A 33 -14.97 -3.97 -2.72
CA MET A 33 -14.60 -4.72 -1.51
C MET A 33 -14.96 -4.00 -0.20
N GLY A 34 -15.54 -2.81 -0.29
CA GLY A 34 -15.84 -1.97 0.88
C GLY A 34 -14.65 -1.20 1.42
N TRP A 35 -13.54 -1.13 0.69
CA TRP A 35 -12.33 -0.41 1.10
C TRP A 35 -12.41 1.06 0.65
N PRO A 36 -12.40 2.04 1.59
CA PRO A 36 -12.52 3.45 1.22
C PRO A 36 -11.32 3.93 0.43
N VAL A 37 -11.58 4.53 -0.74
CA VAL A 37 -10.56 5.07 -1.64
C VAL A 37 -10.68 6.58 -1.76
N CYS A 38 -9.56 7.23 -2.08
CA CYS A 38 -9.55 8.60 -2.58
C CYS A 38 -8.40 8.79 -3.60
N PRO A 39 -8.48 9.84 -4.46
CA PRO A 39 -7.43 10.14 -5.42
C PRO A 39 -6.14 10.59 -4.71
N GLY A 40 -5.03 9.97 -5.10
CA GLY A 40 -3.69 10.35 -4.70
C GLY A 40 -2.98 11.22 -5.73
N ALA A 41 -2.02 11.99 -5.28
CA ALA A 41 -1.07 12.63 -6.15
C ALA A 41 -0.35 11.58 -6.99
N HIS A 42 0.11 11.97 -8.16
CA HIS A 42 0.85 11.11 -9.06
C HIS A 42 2.11 11.83 -9.53
N ARG A 43 2.99 11.08 -10.17
CA ARG A 43 4.21 11.63 -10.75
C ARG A 43 3.85 12.58 -11.89
N SER A 44 4.28 13.84 -11.78
CA SER A 44 4.16 14.80 -12.86
C SER A 44 5.28 14.60 -13.89
N ARG A 45 4.94 14.73 -15.17
CA ARG A 45 5.92 14.83 -16.27
C ARG A 45 5.89 16.25 -16.78
N GLY A 46 7.06 16.83 -17.03
CA GLY A 46 7.17 18.10 -17.73
C GLY A 46 6.54 18.03 -19.13
N MET A 47 6.20 19.18 -19.73
CA MET A 47 5.60 19.26 -21.07
C MET A 47 6.46 18.62 -22.18
N ASP A 48 7.75 18.46 -21.93
CA ASP A 48 8.73 17.80 -22.81
C ASP A 48 8.91 16.30 -22.50
N GLY A 49 8.11 15.73 -21.56
CA GLY A 49 8.22 14.34 -21.13
C GLY A 49 9.40 14.08 -20.18
N THR A 50 10.21 15.07 -19.85
CA THR A 50 11.29 14.99 -18.87
C THR A 50 10.73 15.12 -17.46
N ILE A 51 11.47 14.60 -16.46
CA ILE A 51 11.15 14.79 -15.06
C ILE A 51 11.84 16.08 -14.63
N GLU A 52 11.08 17.15 -14.51
CA GLU A 52 11.63 18.38 -13.91
C GLU A 52 12.02 18.08 -12.46
N MET A 53 13.32 18.18 -12.17
CA MET A 53 13.81 18.14 -10.80
C MET A 53 13.15 19.27 -10.01
N GLY A 54 12.32 18.93 -9.03
CA GLY A 54 11.58 19.88 -8.19
C GLY A 54 10.06 19.92 -8.39
N ARG A 55 9.52 19.33 -9.47
CA ARG A 55 8.07 19.18 -9.72
C ARG A 55 7.68 17.74 -10.04
N ALA A 56 8.25 16.80 -9.31
CA ALA A 56 7.96 15.37 -9.53
C ALA A 56 6.53 14.95 -9.11
N CYS A 57 5.76 15.86 -8.49
CA CYS A 57 4.43 15.58 -7.93
C CYS A 57 3.35 16.45 -8.57
N SER A 58 2.20 15.86 -8.87
CA SER A 58 1.02 16.56 -9.40
C SER A 58 0.35 17.52 -8.41
N CYS A 59 0.83 17.60 -7.17
CA CYS A 59 0.35 18.57 -6.17
C CYS A 59 0.91 19.98 -6.35
N ASP A 60 1.85 20.17 -7.29
CA ASP A 60 2.53 21.44 -7.59
C ASP A 60 3.26 22.11 -6.40
N ARG A 61 3.40 21.43 -5.25
CA ARG A 61 4.19 21.94 -4.13
C ARG A 61 5.69 21.82 -4.44
N VAL A 62 6.39 22.95 -4.37
CA VAL A 62 7.85 22.93 -4.37
C VAL A 62 8.33 22.22 -3.10
N GLY A 63 9.19 21.21 -3.26
CA GLY A 63 9.69 20.44 -2.13
C GLY A 63 8.63 19.52 -1.49
N CYS A 64 7.73 18.96 -2.29
CA CYS A 64 6.80 17.94 -1.83
C CYS A 64 7.58 16.81 -1.12
N PRO A 65 7.30 16.50 0.17
CA PRO A 65 8.10 15.55 0.92
C PRO A 65 7.92 14.11 0.43
N ASP A 66 6.73 13.80 -0.12
CA ASP A 66 6.40 12.47 -0.60
C ASP A 66 5.75 12.52 -2.00
N PRO A 67 6.53 12.73 -3.05
CA PRO A 67 6.01 12.93 -4.39
C PRO A 67 5.23 11.71 -4.90
N GLY A 68 3.96 11.93 -5.26
CA GLY A 68 3.09 10.89 -5.82
C GLY A 68 2.50 9.92 -4.79
N ALA A 69 2.78 10.07 -3.49
CA ALA A 69 2.34 9.11 -2.49
C ALA A 69 1.44 9.71 -1.39
N HIS A 70 0.78 10.82 -1.65
CA HIS A 70 -0.12 11.47 -0.71
C HIS A 70 -1.49 11.80 -1.36
N PRO A 71 -2.56 11.97 -0.55
CA PRO A 71 -3.86 12.43 -1.06
C PRO A 71 -3.80 13.80 -1.72
N VAL A 72 -4.63 14.03 -2.74
CA VAL A 72 -4.67 15.33 -3.45
C VAL A 72 -5.40 16.43 -2.68
N THR A 73 -6.20 16.06 -1.68
CA THR A 73 -6.97 17.03 -0.88
C THR A 73 -6.64 16.90 0.60
N PRO A 74 -6.61 18.01 1.36
CA PRO A 74 -6.37 17.97 2.80
C PRO A 74 -7.54 17.33 3.59
N THR A 75 -8.73 17.23 3.00
CA THR A 75 -9.93 16.64 3.62
C THR A 75 -10.16 15.18 3.19
N TRP A 76 -9.11 14.48 2.81
CA TRP A 76 -9.15 13.13 2.27
C TRP A 76 -9.85 12.13 3.21
N GLN A 77 -9.70 12.28 4.54
CA GLN A 77 -10.35 11.41 5.51
C GLN A 77 -11.88 11.43 5.37
N MET A 78 -12.45 12.61 5.18
CA MET A 78 -13.90 12.77 5.01
C MET A 78 -14.37 12.42 3.62
N GLN A 79 -13.52 12.58 2.60
CA GLN A 79 -13.88 12.34 1.20
C GLN A 79 -13.78 10.88 0.79
N ALA A 80 -12.87 10.12 1.42
CA ALA A 80 -12.68 8.71 1.08
C ALA A 80 -14.00 7.94 1.14
N THR A 81 -14.32 7.24 0.05
CA THR A 81 -15.62 6.62 -0.18
C THR A 81 -15.52 5.27 -0.86
N THR A 82 -16.60 4.50 -0.77
CA THR A 82 -16.84 3.27 -1.52
C THR A 82 -17.95 3.45 -2.56
N ASP A 83 -18.45 4.68 -2.75
CA ASP A 83 -19.49 4.96 -3.74
C ASP A 83 -18.91 4.94 -5.17
N ASN A 84 -19.37 3.96 -5.96
CA ASN A 84 -18.87 3.73 -7.32
C ASN A 84 -19.05 4.94 -8.24
N SER A 85 -20.13 5.71 -8.09
CA SER A 85 -20.39 6.86 -8.94
C SER A 85 -19.39 7.98 -8.68
N THR A 86 -19.09 8.25 -7.42
CA THR A 86 -18.09 9.21 -6.99
C THR A 86 -16.69 8.79 -7.43
N VAL A 87 -16.33 7.51 -7.21
CA VAL A 87 -15.05 6.95 -7.62
C VAL A 87 -14.86 7.05 -9.14
N THR A 88 -15.88 6.67 -9.93
CA THR A 88 -15.83 6.80 -11.39
C THR A 88 -15.57 8.26 -11.80
N GLY A 89 -16.35 9.20 -11.25
CA GLY A 89 -16.20 10.63 -11.57
C GLY A 89 -14.79 11.17 -11.26
N TRP A 90 -14.14 10.69 -10.19
CA TRP A 90 -12.78 11.12 -9.87
C TRP A 90 -11.76 10.66 -10.89
N TRP A 91 -11.79 9.38 -11.31
CA TRP A 91 -10.82 8.86 -12.26
C TRP A 91 -11.15 9.19 -13.72
N ASP A 92 -12.41 9.49 -14.05
CA ASP A 92 -12.75 10.09 -15.35
C ASP A 92 -12.13 11.48 -15.47
N ALA A 93 -12.14 12.27 -14.40
CA ALA A 93 -11.56 13.60 -14.37
C ALA A 93 -10.02 13.59 -14.26
N ARG A 94 -9.44 12.58 -13.61
CA ARG A 94 -8.00 12.44 -13.34
C ARG A 94 -7.53 11.00 -13.49
N PRO A 95 -7.43 10.47 -14.71
CA PRO A 95 -7.12 9.05 -14.95
C PRO A 95 -5.71 8.63 -14.48
N GLU A 96 -4.81 9.58 -14.26
CA GLU A 96 -3.45 9.34 -13.76
C GLU A 96 -3.33 9.40 -12.24
N ALA A 97 -4.40 9.78 -11.52
CA ALA A 97 -4.38 9.86 -10.06
C ALA A 97 -4.08 8.49 -9.46
N ASN A 98 -3.10 8.44 -8.57
CA ASN A 98 -2.81 7.25 -7.79
C ASN A 98 -4.01 6.87 -6.90
N VAL A 99 -4.08 5.64 -6.48
CA VAL A 99 -5.12 5.15 -5.58
C VAL A 99 -4.59 5.19 -4.15
N ILE A 100 -5.24 5.95 -3.30
CA ILE A 100 -5.03 5.97 -1.86
C ILE A 100 -6.11 5.10 -1.20
N LEU A 101 -5.69 4.19 -0.35
CA LEU A 101 -6.53 3.44 0.56
C LEU A 101 -6.45 4.03 1.96
N VAL A 102 -7.61 4.37 2.53
CA VAL A 102 -7.69 4.95 3.88
C VAL A 102 -7.80 3.85 4.91
N THR A 103 -6.89 3.85 5.87
CA THR A 103 -6.80 2.86 6.95
C THR A 103 -7.65 3.22 8.18
N GLY A 104 -7.77 2.31 9.14
CA GLY A 104 -8.43 2.54 10.41
C GLY A 104 -9.96 2.47 10.39
N ARG A 105 -10.58 2.10 9.25
CA ARG A 105 -12.04 1.96 9.12
C ARG A 105 -12.48 0.53 8.87
N VAL A 106 -11.82 -0.13 7.94
CA VAL A 106 -12.14 -1.50 7.51
C VAL A 106 -10.94 -2.41 7.71
N PHE A 107 -9.77 -1.88 7.51
CA PHE A 107 -8.48 -2.55 7.65
C PHE A 107 -7.44 -1.56 8.17
N ASP A 108 -6.37 -2.13 8.72
CA ASP A 108 -5.13 -1.44 9.02
C ASP A 108 -4.01 -2.03 8.16
N VAL A 109 -2.84 -1.38 8.16
CA VAL A 109 -1.68 -1.87 7.43
C VAL A 109 -0.45 -1.85 8.34
N LEU A 110 0.21 -3.00 8.47
CA LEU A 110 1.55 -3.09 9.05
C LEU A 110 2.55 -2.92 7.91
N ASP A 111 3.38 -1.91 8.00
CA ASP A 111 4.39 -1.52 7.01
C ASP A 111 5.77 -1.83 7.57
N VAL A 112 6.54 -2.66 6.87
CA VAL A 112 7.85 -3.14 7.30
C VAL A 112 8.86 -3.07 6.16
N PRO A 113 10.17 -3.02 6.46
CA PRO A 113 11.19 -3.19 5.43
C PRO A 113 11.03 -4.50 4.67
N ALA A 114 11.31 -4.48 3.36
CA ALA A 114 11.02 -5.61 2.47
C ALA A 114 11.76 -6.90 2.86
N VAL A 115 12.99 -6.79 3.37
CA VAL A 115 13.80 -7.98 3.75
C VAL A 115 13.24 -8.64 5.00
N PRO A 116 13.05 -7.95 6.14
CA PRO A 116 12.34 -8.51 7.29
C PRO A 116 10.94 -9.01 6.96
N GLY A 117 10.16 -8.24 6.18
CA GLY A 117 8.81 -8.64 5.77
C GLY A 117 8.78 -9.95 4.99
N ALA A 118 9.76 -10.17 4.10
CA ALA A 118 9.88 -11.43 3.36
C ALA A 118 10.26 -12.60 4.28
N SER A 119 11.14 -12.38 5.26
CA SER A 119 11.52 -13.37 6.26
C SER A 119 10.31 -13.77 7.12
N ALA A 120 9.60 -12.78 7.67
CA ALA A 120 8.39 -13.02 8.45
C ALA A 120 7.33 -13.77 7.64
N LEU A 121 7.13 -13.40 6.37
CA LEU A 121 6.17 -14.06 5.48
C LEU A 121 6.51 -15.54 5.26
N ALA A 122 7.80 -15.87 5.15
CA ALA A 122 8.26 -17.24 5.03
C ALA A 122 8.03 -18.05 6.33
N LYS A 123 8.31 -17.44 7.49
CA LYS A 123 8.08 -18.04 8.82
C LYS A 123 6.59 -18.29 9.05
N MET A 124 5.74 -17.29 8.81
CA MET A 124 4.27 -17.44 8.89
C MET A 124 3.76 -18.57 7.99
N ALA A 125 4.30 -18.68 6.76
CA ALA A 125 3.90 -19.74 5.85
C ALA A 125 4.32 -21.15 6.36
N ALA A 126 5.49 -21.27 6.98
CA ALA A 126 5.97 -22.52 7.59
C ALA A 126 5.10 -22.92 8.79
N ASP A 127 4.65 -21.94 9.57
CA ASP A 127 3.83 -22.14 10.76
C ASP A 127 2.32 -22.25 10.45
N GLY A 128 1.93 -22.18 9.15
CA GLY A 128 0.53 -22.26 8.72
C GLY A 128 -0.32 -21.05 9.12
N VAL A 129 0.32 -19.87 9.30
CA VAL A 129 -0.37 -18.63 9.66
C VAL A 129 -0.93 -17.94 8.41
N GLU A 130 -2.22 -17.64 8.44
CA GLU A 130 -2.88 -16.85 7.40
C GLU A 130 -2.41 -15.38 7.47
N THR A 131 -1.87 -14.89 6.37
CA THR A 131 -1.27 -13.53 6.31
C THR A 131 -2.15 -12.48 5.65
N GLY A 132 -3.30 -12.89 5.09
CA GLY A 132 -4.16 -11.98 4.34
C GLY A 132 -3.49 -11.40 3.08
N PRO A 133 -3.98 -10.22 2.63
CA PRO A 133 -3.39 -9.48 1.51
C PRO A 133 -2.02 -8.92 1.88
N VAL A 134 -1.09 -8.99 0.92
CA VAL A 134 0.27 -8.44 1.08
C VAL A 134 0.67 -7.69 -0.19
N ALA A 135 1.14 -6.47 -0.06
CA ALA A 135 1.69 -5.70 -1.16
C ALA A 135 3.19 -5.40 -0.96
N VAL A 136 3.88 -5.16 -2.06
CA VAL A 136 5.24 -4.63 -2.08
C VAL A 136 5.16 -3.19 -2.54
N ALA A 137 5.70 -2.29 -1.77
CA ALA A 137 5.69 -0.86 -1.99
C ALA A 137 7.11 -0.39 -2.35
N GLY A 138 7.31 -0.08 -3.61
CA GLY A 138 8.66 0.19 -4.11
C GLY A 138 9.55 -1.04 -4.11
N THR A 139 10.79 -0.86 -3.65
CA THR A 139 11.81 -1.92 -3.53
C THR A 139 12.09 -2.32 -2.09
N ASP A 140 11.69 -1.51 -1.14
CA ASP A 140 12.19 -1.47 0.23
C ASP A 140 11.13 -1.67 1.30
N ARG A 141 9.84 -1.61 0.95
CA ARG A 141 8.74 -1.79 1.92
C ARG A 141 7.77 -2.92 1.54
N MET A 142 7.15 -3.52 2.54
CA MET A 142 6.05 -4.47 2.40
C MET A 142 4.88 -4.07 3.30
N TYR A 143 3.67 -4.15 2.76
CA TYR A 143 2.41 -3.84 3.42
C TYR A 143 1.64 -5.12 3.70
N PHE A 144 1.33 -5.36 4.97
CA PHE A 144 0.48 -6.46 5.42
C PHE A 144 -0.86 -5.88 5.85
N PHE A 145 -1.91 -6.23 5.13
CA PHE A 145 -3.26 -5.77 5.41
C PHE A 145 -3.90 -6.66 6.48
N VAL A 146 -4.38 -6.05 7.54
CA VAL A 146 -4.92 -6.72 8.73
C VAL A 146 -6.30 -6.16 9.09
N ALA A 147 -7.07 -6.89 9.90
CA ALA A 147 -8.33 -6.38 10.42
C ALA A 147 -8.06 -5.16 11.32
N THR A 148 -8.89 -4.10 11.16
CA THR A 148 -8.80 -2.97 12.05
C THR A 148 -9.22 -3.36 13.46
N ARG A 149 -8.51 -2.88 14.46
CA ARG A 149 -8.90 -3.03 15.86
C ARG A 149 -9.96 -2.02 16.30
N GLY A 150 -10.29 -1.06 15.41
CA GLY A 150 -11.17 0.04 15.76
C GLY A 150 -10.48 1.10 16.64
N ALA A 151 -11.28 1.99 17.23
CA ALA A 151 -10.77 2.89 18.27
C ALA A 151 -10.51 2.07 19.54
N PRO A 152 -9.34 2.25 20.21
CA PRO A 152 -9.10 1.63 21.51
C PRO A 152 -10.24 1.99 22.48
N ALA A 153 -10.69 1.01 23.24
CA ALA A 153 -11.74 1.22 24.22
C ALA A 153 -11.24 2.03 25.45
N ASP A 154 -9.92 2.14 25.61
CA ASP A 154 -9.24 2.59 26.79
C ASP A 154 -7.96 3.34 26.43
N GLU A 155 -7.58 4.38 27.14
CA GLU A 155 -6.34 5.15 26.91
C GLU A 155 -5.07 4.29 27.12
N ASP A 156 -5.15 3.26 27.95
CA ASP A 156 -4.04 2.34 28.20
C ASP A 156 -3.75 1.39 27.01
N GLU A 157 -4.67 1.25 26.05
CA GLU A 157 -4.44 0.51 24.81
C GLU A 157 -3.65 1.30 23.74
N TRP A 158 -3.29 2.55 24.03
CA TRP A 158 -2.53 3.42 23.11
C TRP A 158 -1.03 3.11 23.05
N TRP A 159 -0.56 1.99 23.62
CA TRP A 159 0.85 1.59 23.50
C TRP A 159 1.33 1.42 22.06
N SER A 160 0.41 1.18 21.12
CA SER A 160 0.70 1.12 19.68
C SER A 160 0.92 2.50 19.05
N CYS A 161 0.66 3.61 19.76
CA CYS A 161 0.83 4.97 19.23
C CYS A 161 2.26 5.29 18.80
N GLY A 162 3.26 4.62 19.38
CA GLY A 162 4.66 4.74 18.94
C GLY A 162 4.93 4.11 17.56
N LEU A 163 4.01 3.25 17.08
CA LEU A 163 4.07 2.62 15.77
C LEU A 163 3.09 3.26 14.76
N ASP A 164 2.19 4.15 15.26
CA ASP A 164 1.19 4.82 14.42
C ASP A 164 1.88 5.81 13.49
N ASN A 165 1.77 5.53 12.20
CA ASN A 165 2.29 6.40 11.15
C ASN A 165 1.20 7.41 10.75
N SER A 166 0.99 8.43 11.58
CA SER A 166 0.20 9.60 11.20
C SER A 166 0.95 10.40 10.15
N PRO A 167 0.30 10.84 9.05
CA PRO A 167 0.95 11.63 8.00
C PRO A 167 1.58 12.95 8.50
N ASP A 168 1.16 13.44 9.65
CA ASP A 168 1.71 14.65 10.27
C ASP A 168 2.95 14.40 11.16
N MET A 169 3.25 13.13 11.44
CA MET A 169 4.41 12.71 12.22
C MET A 169 5.46 12.14 11.28
N SER A 170 6.31 12.99 10.73
CA SER A 170 7.49 12.61 9.95
C SER A 170 8.59 12.02 10.84
N THR A 171 8.30 10.96 11.56
CA THR A 171 9.31 10.11 12.15
C THR A 171 9.70 9.06 11.12
N GLU A 172 10.91 9.18 10.58
CA GLU A 172 11.59 8.15 9.81
C GLU A 172 11.80 6.92 10.71
N THR A 173 10.73 6.17 10.96
CA THR A 173 10.85 4.85 11.57
C THR A 173 11.26 3.91 10.45
N GLU A 174 12.57 3.70 10.32
CA GLU A 174 13.17 2.80 9.33
C GLU A 174 12.67 1.35 9.46
N GLN A 175 12.00 1.01 10.55
CA GLN A 175 11.62 -0.36 10.87
C GLN A 175 10.12 -0.63 10.61
N LEU A 176 9.33 -0.88 11.62
CA LEU A 176 7.92 -1.24 11.53
C LEU A 176 7.04 -0.02 11.82
N SER A 177 6.03 0.20 10.98
CA SER A 177 5.01 1.22 11.17
C SER A 177 3.62 0.61 11.07
N TRP A 178 2.65 1.18 11.79
CA TRP A 178 1.26 0.75 11.77
C TRP A 178 0.36 1.89 11.27
N HIS A 179 -0.13 1.74 10.03
CA HIS A 179 -1.13 2.64 9.47
C HIS A 179 -2.50 2.22 9.99
N CYS A 180 -2.97 2.89 11.03
CA CYS A 180 -4.28 2.66 11.61
C CYS A 180 -5.23 3.85 11.37
N ARG A 181 -5.84 4.40 12.42
CA ARG A 181 -6.81 5.50 12.28
C ARG A 181 -6.17 6.76 11.73
N GLU A 182 -6.90 7.45 10.82
CA GLU A 182 -6.46 8.70 10.18
C GLU A 182 -5.16 8.60 9.38
N SER A 183 -4.86 7.41 8.89
CA SER A 183 -3.72 7.16 8.04
C SER A 183 -4.16 6.60 6.68
N TYR A 184 -3.19 6.42 5.78
CA TYR A 184 -3.43 5.90 4.44
C TYR A 184 -2.20 5.18 3.90
N VAL A 185 -2.42 4.37 2.88
CA VAL A 185 -1.34 3.76 2.08
C VAL A 185 -1.60 3.95 0.59
N LEU A 186 -0.52 3.95 -0.18
CA LEU A 186 -0.59 3.90 -1.63
C LEU A 186 -0.94 2.46 -2.06
N ALA A 187 -2.00 2.32 -2.86
CA ALA A 187 -2.48 1.00 -3.28
C ALA A 187 -1.95 0.57 -4.65
N PRO A 188 -1.75 -0.74 -4.91
CA PRO A 188 -1.54 -1.24 -6.26
C PRO A 188 -2.66 -0.83 -7.23
N PRO A 189 -2.38 -0.47 -8.49
CA PRO A 189 -1.08 -0.43 -9.17
C PRO A 189 -0.44 0.95 -9.22
N SER A 190 -0.58 1.73 -8.16
CA SER A 190 -0.04 3.08 -8.04
C SER A 190 1.48 3.13 -8.11
N ARG A 191 2.03 4.34 -8.30
CA ARG A 191 3.46 4.57 -8.42
C ARG A 191 3.91 5.74 -7.58
N TYR A 192 5.04 5.57 -6.88
CA TYR A 192 5.75 6.67 -6.22
C TYR A 192 6.30 7.68 -7.22
N GLY A 193 6.57 8.89 -6.76
CA GLY A 193 7.25 9.92 -7.56
C GLY A 193 8.62 9.48 -8.08
N THR A 194 9.29 8.57 -7.39
CA THR A 194 10.53 7.91 -7.83
C THR A 194 10.34 6.99 -9.04
N GLY A 195 9.09 6.65 -9.37
CA GLY A 195 8.73 5.73 -10.44
C GLY A 195 8.64 4.27 -10.02
N GLN A 196 8.86 3.98 -8.73
CA GLN A 196 8.70 2.65 -8.16
C GLN A 196 7.21 2.29 -8.06
N ASP A 197 6.89 1.02 -8.36
CA ASP A 197 5.52 0.53 -8.38
C ASP A 197 5.10 0.00 -7.00
N VAL A 198 3.80 0.15 -6.69
CA VAL A 198 3.15 -0.64 -5.64
C VAL A 198 2.43 -1.81 -6.31
N ARG A 199 2.67 -3.02 -5.84
CA ARG A 199 2.13 -4.26 -6.46
C ARG A 199 1.70 -5.27 -5.42
N TRP A 200 0.65 -6.02 -5.71
CA TRP A 200 0.26 -7.14 -4.88
C TRP A 200 1.27 -8.29 -4.98
N LEU A 201 1.68 -8.80 -3.83
CA LEU A 201 2.31 -10.10 -3.68
C LEU A 201 1.25 -11.17 -3.40
N ARG A 202 0.23 -10.81 -2.63
CA ARG A 202 -0.98 -11.60 -2.35
C ARG A 202 -2.17 -10.67 -2.51
N GLU A 203 -2.97 -10.90 -3.53
CA GLU A 203 -4.15 -10.06 -3.83
C GLU A 203 -5.22 -10.19 -2.73
N PRO A 204 -6.04 -9.15 -2.49
CA PRO A 204 -7.05 -9.15 -1.44
C PRO A 204 -8.26 -10.06 -1.78
N ALA A 205 -8.54 -10.30 -3.07
CA ALA A 205 -9.70 -11.06 -3.50
C ALA A 205 -9.79 -12.44 -2.84
N GLY A 206 -10.87 -12.67 -2.07
CA GLY A 206 -11.11 -13.94 -1.38
C GLY A 206 -10.21 -14.23 -0.18
N ARG A 207 -9.43 -13.27 0.29
CA ARG A 207 -8.58 -13.41 1.48
C ARG A 207 -9.18 -12.65 2.65
N PRO A 208 -9.35 -13.30 3.81
CA PRO A 208 -9.74 -12.61 5.03
C PRO A 208 -8.61 -11.69 5.50
N LEU A 209 -8.98 -10.64 6.21
CA LEU A 209 -8.04 -9.80 6.95
C LEU A 209 -7.68 -10.52 8.26
N PRO A 210 -6.42 -10.86 8.51
CA PRO A 210 -6.00 -11.52 9.73
C PRO A 210 -6.00 -10.58 10.92
N ASP A 211 -5.91 -11.13 12.12
CA ASP A 211 -5.70 -10.35 13.34
C ASP A 211 -4.34 -9.64 13.33
N ALA A 212 -4.35 -8.34 13.64
CA ALA A 212 -3.18 -7.48 13.56
C ALA A 212 -2.06 -7.92 14.54
N LEU A 213 -2.43 -8.26 15.79
CA LEU A 213 -1.43 -8.61 16.81
C LEU A 213 -0.69 -9.89 16.48
N ARG A 214 -1.41 -10.87 15.90
CA ARG A 214 -0.80 -12.13 15.50
C ARG A 214 0.29 -11.94 14.44
N LEU A 215 0.09 -11.00 13.49
CA LEU A 215 1.10 -10.70 12.48
C LEU A 215 2.20 -9.81 13.04
N LEU A 216 1.84 -8.89 13.93
CA LEU A 216 2.76 -7.94 14.54
C LEU A 216 3.93 -8.64 15.24
N GLU A 217 3.66 -9.74 15.99
CA GLU A 217 4.72 -10.54 16.65
C GLU A 217 5.75 -11.04 15.63
N TYR A 218 5.32 -11.68 14.54
CA TYR A 218 6.22 -12.19 13.51
C TYR A 218 7.02 -11.08 12.80
N LEU A 219 6.38 -9.93 12.59
CA LEU A 219 6.98 -8.79 11.89
C LEU A 219 7.99 -8.05 12.78
N ALA A 220 7.68 -7.89 14.05
CA ALA A 220 8.58 -7.28 15.05
C ALA A 220 9.84 -8.13 15.22
N ASP A 221 9.67 -9.43 15.48
CA ASP A 221 10.81 -10.38 15.60
C ASP A 221 11.74 -10.30 14.37
N ALA A 222 11.15 -10.29 13.16
CA ALA A 222 11.94 -10.24 11.93
C ALA A 222 12.67 -8.90 11.74
N CYS A 223 12.10 -7.79 12.20
CA CYS A 223 12.74 -6.48 12.16
C CYS A 223 13.90 -6.39 13.15
N GLU A 224 13.76 -7.01 14.34
CA GLU A 224 14.84 -7.08 15.34
C GLU A 224 16.02 -7.94 14.86
N GLU A 225 15.73 -9.10 14.25
CA GLU A 225 16.75 -10.00 13.70
C GLU A 225 17.51 -9.39 12.49
N GLY A 226 16.89 -8.46 11.77
CA GLY A 226 17.45 -7.81 10.58
C GLY A 226 18.22 -6.51 10.85
N SER A 227 18.27 -6.04 12.10
CA SER A 227 18.96 -4.81 12.54
C SER A 227 20.36 -5.16 13.02
#